data_7942f4a54c7ab5168b0446b023f9f4ff
#
_entry.id   7942f4a54c7ab5168b0446b023f9f4ff
#
_cell.length_a   1.000
_cell.length_b   1.000
_cell.length_c   1.000
_cell.angle_alpha   90.00
_cell.angle_beta   90.00
_cell.angle_gamma   90.00
#
_symmetry.space_group_name_H-M   'P 1'
#
loop_
_entity.id
_entity.type
_entity.pdbx_description
1 polymer ?
#
loop_
_entity_poly.entity_id
_entity_poly.type
_entity_poly.pdbx_seq_one_letter_code
_entity_poly.pdbx_strand_id
1 'polypeptide(L)'
;PELISEEKGQKLYFGLDHEFLRPKGVINLKILLPKELMSVNHRVYSKLYSACVNESLNELSYPAKQAGLNYSFREGYEGFFVTVSGYSESAVSLYEMLLNHMVNFSITEDQFSAIKDKTIRSYENFSLSDAHQQTRERGYDIYDNVKYSWEESLPIAQSATLNKIKEYAQNIYNKTFVEAFIYGDFTESVSKEALNSFKRETGTTAISREDAFDIKYLVQPNPESLQ
;
A
#
# COMPACT_ATOMS: atom_id res chain seq x y z
N PRO A 1 20.18 -9.19 -3.63
CA PRO A 1 19.56 -9.37 -2.33
C PRO A 1 19.18 -10.83 -2.10
N GLU A 2 19.34 -11.30 -0.88
CA GLU A 2 19.11 -12.67 -0.45
C GLU A 2 17.96 -12.72 0.55
N LEU A 3 17.23 -13.84 0.61
CA LEU A 3 16.24 -14.08 1.65
C LEU A 3 16.97 -14.40 2.95
N ILE A 4 16.92 -13.48 3.92
CA ILE A 4 17.63 -13.62 5.19
C ILE A 4 16.71 -14.01 6.36
N SER A 5 15.41 -13.89 6.19
CA SER A 5 14.42 -14.34 7.19
C SER A 5 13.13 -14.73 6.50
N GLU A 6 12.63 -15.91 6.83
CA GLU A 6 11.30 -16.41 6.46
C GLU A 6 10.65 -16.99 7.71
N GLU A 7 9.67 -16.29 8.22
CA GLU A 7 8.93 -16.63 9.43
C GLU A 7 7.43 -16.54 9.17
N LYS A 8 6.63 -17.02 10.12
CA LYS A 8 5.19 -16.84 10.04
C LYS A 8 4.85 -15.35 9.91
N GLY A 9 4.17 -14.98 8.83
CA GLY A 9 3.69 -13.63 8.58
C GLY A 9 4.70 -12.69 7.92
N GLN A 10 5.91 -13.18 7.57
CA GLN A 10 6.90 -12.31 6.94
C GLN A 10 7.93 -13.02 6.09
N LYS A 11 8.44 -12.28 5.09
CA LYS A 11 9.68 -12.57 4.36
C LYS A 11 10.54 -11.32 4.31
N LEU A 12 11.84 -11.47 4.58
CA LEU A 12 12.79 -10.37 4.52
C LEU A 12 13.91 -10.70 3.53
N TYR A 13 13.98 -9.90 2.48
CA TYR A 13 15.08 -9.90 1.52
C TYR A 13 16.01 -8.73 1.84
N PHE A 14 17.29 -9.02 1.94
CA PHE A 14 18.31 -8.03 2.23
C PHE A 14 19.46 -8.12 1.23
N GLY A 15 20.04 -6.96 0.89
CA GLY A 15 21.26 -6.86 0.09
C GLY A 15 22.06 -5.64 0.47
N LEU A 16 23.33 -5.84 0.83
CA LEU A 16 24.28 -4.76 1.00
C LEU A 16 24.79 -4.27 -0.37
N ASP A 17 24.95 -2.96 -0.54
CA ASP A 17 25.57 -2.40 -1.74
C ASP A 17 27.08 -2.54 -1.67
N HIS A 18 27.62 -3.47 -2.45
CA HIS A 18 29.06 -3.71 -2.59
C HIS A 18 29.69 -2.99 -3.80
N GLU A 19 28.87 -2.42 -4.69
CA GLU A 19 29.32 -1.90 -5.97
C GLU A 19 29.57 -0.38 -5.88
N PHE A 20 28.60 0.37 -5.39
CA PHE A 20 28.67 1.83 -5.40
C PHE A 20 29.15 2.43 -4.09
N LEU A 21 29.09 1.70 -2.99
CA LEU A 21 29.53 2.08 -1.64
C LEU A 21 29.01 3.46 -1.21
N ARG A 22 27.79 3.79 -1.60
CA ARG A 22 27.14 5.05 -1.24
C ARG A 22 26.34 4.86 0.05
N PRO A 23 26.35 5.87 0.96
CA PRO A 23 25.60 5.81 2.21
C PRO A 23 24.08 6.00 1.96
N LYS A 24 23.53 5.21 1.05
CA LYS A 24 22.14 5.27 0.62
C LYS A 24 21.52 3.89 0.57
N GLY A 25 20.23 3.85 0.76
CA GLY A 25 19.49 2.61 0.60
C GLY A 25 18.00 2.81 0.37
N VAL A 26 17.30 1.70 0.25
CA VAL A 26 15.86 1.63 0.05
C VAL A 26 15.25 0.59 0.98
N ILE A 27 14.14 0.95 1.61
CA ILE A 27 13.29 0.09 2.41
C ILE A 27 11.96 -0.02 1.67
N ASN A 28 11.61 -1.22 1.22
CA ASN A 28 10.32 -1.50 0.61
C ASN A 28 9.58 -2.52 1.47
N LEU A 29 8.32 -2.23 1.79
CA LEU A 29 7.40 -3.19 2.36
C LEU A 29 6.21 -3.38 1.41
N LYS A 30 5.87 -4.64 1.17
CA LYS A 30 4.59 -5.07 0.62
C LYS A 30 3.79 -5.69 1.76
N ILE A 31 2.74 -5.00 2.17
CA ILE A 31 1.87 -5.39 3.29
C ILE A 31 0.64 -6.05 2.69
N LEU A 32 0.58 -7.37 2.80
CA LEU A 32 -0.53 -8.17 2.29
C LEU A 32 -1.59 -8.33 3.36
N LEU A 33 -2.83 -8.16 2.97
CA LEU A 33 -4.00 -8.24 3.84
C LEU A 33 -4.72 -9.59 3.70
N PRO A 34 -5.50 -10.00 4.70
CA PRO A 34 -6.31 -11.20 4.62
C PRO A 34 -7.29 -11.16 3.44
N LYS A 35 -7.47 -12.29 2.77
CA LYS A 35 -8.40 -12.42 1.63
C LYS A 35 -9.86 -12.12 1.99
N GLU A 36 -10.25 -12.31 3.26
CA GLU A 36 -11.59 -12.04 3.75
C GLU A 36 -11.96 -10.55 3.76
N LEU A 37 -10.96 -9.66 3.75
CA LEU A 37 -11.17 -8.22 3.72
C LEU A 37 -11.52 -7.68 2.32
N MET A 38 -11.26 -8.47 1.29
CA MET A 38 -11.44 -8.02 -0.10
C MET A 38 -12.91 -7.81 -0.43
N SER A 39 -13.28 -6.55 -0.51
CA SER A 39 -14.63 -6.09 -0.80
C SER A 39 -14.59 -4.71 -1.46
N VAL A 40 -15.68 -4.31 -2.07
CA VAL A 40 -15.80 -2.96 -2.63
C VAL A 40 -15.60 -1.87 -1.56
N ASN A 41 -16.11 -2.08 -0.33
CA ASN A 41 -15.88 -1.16 0.79
C ASN A 41 -14.39 -1.03 1.11
N HIS A 42 -13.69 -2.16 1.22
CA HIS A 42 -12.25 -2.15 1.44
C HIS A 42 -11.52 -1.37 0.34
N ARG A 43 -11.87 -1.61 -0.93
CA ARG A 43 -11.23 -0.96 -2.07
C ARG A 43 -11.38 0.57 -2.05
N VAL A 44 -12.57 1.06 -1.73
CA VAL A 44 -12.83 2.50 -1.63
C VAL A 44 -12.15 3.10 -0.39
N TYR A 45 -12.25 2.42 0.75
CA TYR A 45 -11.66 2.92 2.00
C TYR A 45 -10.13 2.90 1.95
N SER A 46 -9.49 1.89 1.34
CA SER A 46 -8.04 1.86 1.15
C SER A 46 -7.54 3.04 0.30
N LYS A 47 -8.28 3.39 -0.76
CA LYS A 47 -7.97 4.55 -1.60
C LYS A 47 -8.08 5.87 -0.83
N LEU A 48 -9.19 6.09 -0.10
CA LEU A 48 -9.38 7.26 0.73
C LEU A 48 -8.35 7.34 1.86
N TYR A 49 -8.10 6.22 2.54
CA TYR A 49 -7.11 6.13 3.61
C TYR A 49 -5.70 6.45 3.11
N SER A 50 -5.27 5.85 2.00
CA SER A 50 -3.96 6.14 1.40
C SER A 50 -3.82 7.64 1.07
N ALA A 51 -4.86 8.27 0.54
CA ALA A 51 -4.87 9.71 0.28
C ALA A 51 -4.79 10.54 1.58
N CYS A 52 -5.49 10.13 2.65
CA CYS A 52 -5.44 10.80 3.96
C CYS A 52 -4.05 10.71 4.60
N VAL A 53 -3.40 9.55 4.56
CA VAL A 53 -2.03 9.38 5.04
C VAL A 53 -1.06 10.26 4.26
N ASN A 54 -1.14 10.26 2.93
CA ASN A 54 -0.27 11.11 2.10
C ASN A 54 -0.53 12.61 2.36
N GLU A 55 -1.78 13.02 2.58
CA GLU A 55 -2.11 14.41 2.94
C GLU A 55 -1.48 14.80 4.28
N SER A 56 -1.53 13.92 5.28
CA SER A 56 -0.91 14.17 6.59
C SER A 56 0.62 14.28 6.55
N LEU A 57 1.24 13.78 5.48
CA LEU A 57 2.69 13.82 5.25
C LEU A 57 3.14 15.00 4.37
N ASN A 58 2.22 15.81 3.84
CA ASN A 58 2.56 16.88 2.88
C ASN A 58 3.59 17.87 3.43
N GLU A 59 3.48 18.26 4.70
CA GLU A 59 4.42 19.18 5.34
C GLU A 59 5.86 18.61 5.40
N LEU A 60 5.98 17.29 5.45
CA LEU A 60 7.26 16.58 5.51
C LEU A 60 7.87 16.34 4.13
N SER A 61 7.08 16.40 3.07
CA SER A 61 7.50 15.99 1.73
C SER A 61 8.60 16.88 1.16
N TYR A 62 8.51 18.20 1.36
CA TYR A 62 9.50 19.14 0.83
C TYR A 62 10.85 19.08 1.60
N PRO A 63 10.89 19.16 2.94
CA PRO A 63 12.12 18.96 3.69
C PRO A 63 12.80 17.61 3.42
N ALA A 64 12.02 16.53 3.33
CA ALA A 64 12.56 15.20 3.02
C ALA A 64 13.26 15.19 1.64
N LYS A 65 12.61 15.73 0.60
CA LYS A 65 13.21 15.83 -0.74
C LYS A 65 14.49 16.67 -0.76
N GLN A 66 14.53 17.80 -0.03
CA GLN A 66 15.74 18.61 0.08
C GLN A 66 16.88 17.86 0.77
N ALA A 67 16.56 16.99 1.73
CA ALA A 67 17.52 16.10 2.39
C ALA A 67 17.91 14.88 1.53
N GLY A 68 17.43 14.79 0.29
CA GLY A 68 17.72 13.66 -0.61
C GLY A 68 16.99 12.38 -0.25
N LEU A 69 15.88 12.49 0.50
CA LEU A 69 14.99 11.40 0.89
C LEU A 69 13.75 11.36 0.01
N ASN A 70 13.25 10.18 -0.25
CA ASN A 70 11.98 9.97 -0.93
C ASN A 70 11.16 8.93 -0.16
N TYR A 71 9.84 9.09 -0.18
CA TYR A 71 8.92 8.11 0.34
C TYR A 71 7.70 7.96 -0.56
N SER A 72 7.05 6.82 -0.45
CA SER A 72 5.78 6.53 -1.11
C SER A 72 4.95 5.62 -0.22
N PHE A 73 3.71 5.99 0.02
CA PHE A 73 2.69 5.13 0.59
C PHE A 73 1.54 5.03 -0.40
N ARG A 74 1.21 3.83 -0.82
CA ARG A 74 0.14 3.62 -1.81
C ARG A 74 -0.62 2.34 -1.54
N GLU A 75 -1.89 2.34 -1.86
CA GLU A 75 -2.72 1.16 -1.91
C GLU A 75 -2.44 0.31 -3.16
N GLY A 76 -2.64 -0.98 -3.03
CA GLY A 76 -2.69 -1.94 -4.12
C GLY A 76 -3.91 -2.85 -3.96
N TYR A 77 -4.06 -3.80 -4.87
CA TYR A 77 -5.15 -4.78 -4.77
C TYR A 77 -4.96 -5.75 -3.61
N GLU A 78 -3.72 -6.07 -3.28
CA GLU A 78 -3.38 -7.05 -2.24
C GLU A 78 -3.21 -6.44 -0.85
N GLY A 79 -3.14 -5.11 -0.78
CA GLY A 79 -2.87 -4.36 0.46
C GLY A 79 -2.12 -3.06 0.21
N PHE A 80 -1.04 -2.80 0.95
CA PHE A 80 -0.32 -1.53 0.89
C PHE A 80 1.16 -1.71 0.56
N PHE A 81 1.71 -0.69 -0.09
CA PHE A 81 3.12 -0.60 -0.42
C PHE A 81 3.73 0.61 0.25
N VAL A 82 4.82 0.39 0.97
CA VAL A 82 5.65 1.41 1.60
C VAL A 82 7.00 1.39 0.93
N THR A 83 7.49 2.55 0.49
CA THR A 83 8.85 2.71 -0.01
C THR A 83 9.46 3.93 0.65
N VAL A 84 10.66 3.78 1.21
CA VAL A 84 11.48 4.88 1.69
C VAL A 84 12.88 4.71 1.13
N SER A 85 13.48 5.78 0.63
CA SER A 85 14.83 5.73 0.06
C SER A 85 15.60 7.03 0.29
N GLY A 86 16.92 6.94 0.31
CA GLY A 86 17.83 8.06 0.47
C GLY A 86 19.03 7.71 1.35
N TYR A 87 19.59 8.69 2.07
CA TYR A 87 20.68 8.45 3.01
C TYR A 87 20.24 7.53 4.13
N SER A 88 21.01 6.46 4.39
CA SER A 88 20.60 5.29 5.18
C SER A 88 20.05 5.61 6.57
N GLU A 89 20.77 6.42 7.35
CA GLU A 89 20.34 6.81 8.69
C GLU A 89 19.04 7.62 8.67
N SER A 90 18.95 8.60 7.76
CA SER A 90 17.78 9.45 7.63
C SER A 90 16.60 8.70 7.02
N ALA A 91 16.85 7.70 6.17
CA ALA A 91 15.80 6.84 5.61
C ALA A 91 15.11 5.99 6.68
N VAL A 92 15.86 5.48 7.67
CA VAL A 92 15.26 4.76 8.83
C VAL A 92 14.35 5.67 9.62
N SER A 93 14.80 6.89 9.96
CA SER A 93 13.99 7.86 10.70
C SER A 93 12.71 8.26 9.95
N LEU A 94 12.82 8.48 8.64
CA LEU A 94 11.67 8.78 7.80
C LEU A 94 10.70 7.59 7.70
N TYR A 95 11.23 6.37 7.66
CA TYR A 95 10.44 5.15 7.66
C TYR A 95 9.61 5.00 8.94
N GLU A 96 10.21 5.19 10.11
CA GLU A 96 9.50 5.15 11.40
C GLU A 96 8.42 6.22 11.49
N MET A 97 8.71 7.43 11.01
CA MET A 97 7.72 8.51 10.93
C MET A 97 6.55 8.14 10.01
N LEU A 98 6.83 7.55 8.86
CA LEU A 98 5.79 7.09 7.92
C LEU A 98 4.92 5.99 8.56
N LEU A 99 5.50 5.03 9.25
CA LEU A 99 4.75 4.01 9.99
C LEU A 99 3.81 4.61 11.02
N ASN A 100 4.26 5.60 11.78
CA ASN A 100 3.40 6.30 12.74
C ASN A 100 2.24 7.01 12.04
N HIS A 101 2.46 7.69 10.92
CA HIS A 101 1.39 8.33 10.14
C HIS A 101 0.42 7.32 9.53
N MET A 102 0.85 6.11 9.20
CA MET A 102 -0.06 5.06 8.74
C MET A 102 -1.10 4.69 9.81
N VAL A 103 -0.69 4.64 11.07
CA VAL A 103 -1.60 4.28 12.17
C VAL A 103 -2.33 5.50 12.73
N ASN A 104 -1.64 6.64 12.83
CA ASN A 104 -2.07 7.85 13.55
C ASN A 104 -2.12 9.09 12.66
N PHE A 105 -2.59 8.96 11.40
CA PHE A 105 -2.70 10.13 10.54
C PHE A 105 -3.66 11.17 11.11
N SER A 106 -3.34 12.44 10.91
CA SER A 106 -4.16 13.57 11.34
C SER A 106 -4.39 14.52 10.18
N ILE A 107 -5.65 14.73 9.82
CA ILE A 107 -6.11 15.70 8.83
C ILE A 107 -7.40 16.35 9.32
N THR A 108 -7.70 17.53 8.79
CA THR A 108 -8.94 18.25 9.08
C THR A 108 -10.12 17.69 8.28
N GLU A 109 -11.35 18.01 8.69
CA GLU A 109 -12.56 17.67 7.93
C GLU A 109 -12.56 18.31 6.53
N ASP A 110 -12.02 19.53 6.38
CA ASP A 110 -11.92 20.21 5.09
C ASP A 110 -10.95 19.48 4.15
N GLN A 111 -9.79 19.04 4.64
CA GLN A 111 -8.85 18.22 3.88
C GLN A 111 -9.47 16.89 3.47
N PHE A 112 -10.19 16.23 4.38
CA PHE A 112 -10.91 15.01 4.06
C PHE A 112 -12.00 15.23 3.01
N SER A 113 -12.77 16.33 3.13
CA SER A 113 -13.80 16.68 2.15
C SER A 113 -13.20 16.86 0.75
N ALA A 114 -12.07 17.54 0.64
CA ALA A 114 -11.36 17.71 -0.64
C ALA A 114 -10.88 16.39 -1.25
N ILE A 115 -10.34 15.49 -0.42
CA ILE A 115 -9.91 14.12 -0.82
C ILE A 115 -11.11 13.32 -1.32
N LYS A 116 -12.20 13.33 -0.55
CA LYS A 116 -13.45 12.63 -0.87
C LYS A 116 -14.04 13.14 -2.18
N ASP A 117 -14.16 14.46 -2.35
CA ASP A 117 -14.66 15.07 -3.58
C ASP A 117 -13.82 14.71 -4.80
N LYS A 118 -12.48 14.73 -4.66
CA LYS A 118 -11.57 14.29 -5.73
C LYS A 118 -11.81 12.82 -6.10
N THR A 119 -12.04 11.96 -5.11
CA THR A 119 -12.31 10.54 -5.32
C THR A 119 -13.65 10.33 -6.00
N ILE A 120 -14.71 11.00 -5.56
CA ILE A 120 -16.04 10.97 -6.19
C ILE A 120 -15.95 11.39 -7.65
N ARG A 121 -15.34 12.55 -7.91
CA ARG A 121 -15.15 13.04 -9.29
C ARG A 121 -14.35 12.07 -10.16
N SER A 122 -13.41 11.32 -9.59
CA SER A 122 -12.66 10.32 -10.37
C SER A 122 -13.55 9.18 -10.85
N TYR A 123 -14.56 8.78 -10.07
CA TYR A 123 -15.56 7.80 -10.47
C TYR A 123 -16.58 8.37 -11.47
N GLU A 124 -17.09 9.58 -11.22
CA GLU A 124 -18.04 10.25 -12.11
C GLU A 124 -17.41 10.55 -13.48
N ASN A 125 -16.19 11.09 -13.52
CA ASN A 125 -15.48 11.37 -14.77
C ASN A 125 -15.17 10.11 -15.56
N PHE A 126 -14.99 8.94 -14.89
CA PHE A 126 -14.78 7.70 -15.61
C PHE A 126 -16.01 7.30 -16.44
N SER A 127 -17.23 7.61 -15.97
CA SER A 127 -18.46 7.36 -16.73
C SER A 127 -18.53 8.18 -18.04
N LEU A 128 -17.79 9.29 -18.11
CA LEU A 128 -17.71 10.19 -19.26
C LEU A 128 -16.43 9.93 -20.10
N SER A 129 -15.62 8.95 -19.74
CA SER A 129 -14.38 8.62 -20.47
C SER A 129 -14.69 8.01 -21.83
N ASP A 130 -13.70 8.05 -22.72
CA ASP A 130 -13.82 7.50 -24.08
C ASP A 130 -14.21 6.02 -24.08
N ALA A 131 -15.00 5.60 -25.08
CA ALA A 131 -15.52 4.23 -25.19
C ALA A 131 -14.41 3.16 -25.12
N HIS A 132 -13.23 3.43 -25.67
CA HIS A 132 -12.10 2.48 -25.62
C HIS A 132 -11.56 2.29 -24.19
N GLN A 133 -11.58 3.35 -23.35
CA GLN A 133 -11.18 3.26 -21.93
C GLN A 133 -12.21 2.46 -21.13
N GLN A 134 -13.50 2.74 -21.33
CA GLN A 134 -14.58 1.99 -20.70
C GLN A 134 -14.55 0.50 -21.09
N THR A 135 -14.35 0.21 -22.39
CA THR A 135 -14.26 -1.18 -22.87
C THR A 135 -13.07 -1.92 -22.27
N ARG A 136 -11.92 -1.26 -22.17
CA ARG A 136 -10.72 -1.85 -21.57
C ARG A 136 -10.94 -2.17 -20.08
N GLU A 137 -11.54 -1.26 -19.33
CA GLU A 137 -11.83 -1.50 -17.90
C GLU A 137 -12.86 -2.63 -17.72
N ARG A 138 -13.92 -2.67 -18.55
CA ARG A 138 -14.87 -3.80 -18.53
C ARG A 138 -14.21 -5.13 -18.91
N GLY A 139 -13.20 -5.11 -19.80
CA GLY A 139 -12.38 -6.30 -20.09
C GLY A 139 -11.63 -6.78 -18.84
N TYR A 140 -11.08 -5.88 -18.06
CA TYR A 140 -10.42 -6.25 -16.80
C TYR A 140 -11.38 -6.80 -15.76
N ASP A 141 -12.63 -6.35 -15.70
CA ASP A 141 -13.65 -6.90 -14.79
C ASP A 141 -13.90 -8.41 -15.05
N ILE A 142 -13.63 -8.89 -16.26
CA ILE A 142 -13.76 -10.31 -16.62
C ILE A 142 -12.53 -11.13 -16.19
N TYR A 143 -11.33 -10.54 -16.28
CA TYR A 143 -10.07 -11.25 -16.07
C TYR A 143 -9.52 -11.13 -14.64
N ASP A 144 -10.03 -10.18 -13.85
CA ASP A 144 -9.50 -9.80 -12.54
C ASP A 144 -10.58 -9.98 -11.47
N ASN A 145 -10.28 -10.78 -10.46
CA ASN A 145 -11.22 -11.09 -9.37
C ASN A 145 -11.31 -9.99 -8.30
N VAL A 146 -10.66 -8.85 -8.49
CA VAL A 146 -10.53 -7.79 -7.45
C VAL A 146 -10.99 -6.41 -7.91
N LYS A 147 -11.40 -6.28 -9.15
CA LYS A 147 -11.94 -5.02 -9.65
C LYS A 147 -13.41 -4.88 -9.30
N TYR A 148 -13.75 -3.70 -8.87
CA TYR A 148 -15.12 -3.26 -8.61
C TYR A 148 -15.42 -2.09 -9.53
N SER A 149 -16.62 -2.07 -10.08
CA SER A 149 -17.04 -1.02 -10.99
C SER A 149 -17.14 0.33 -10.28
N TRP A 150 -17.12 1.41 -11.06
CA TRP A 150 -17.32 2.74 -10.50
C TRP A 150 -18.75 2.90 -9.92
N GLU A 151 -19.73 2.22 -10.50
CA GLU A 151 -21.12 2.20 -10.04
C GLU A 151 -21.25 1.59 -8.64
N GLU A 152 -20.48 0.55 -8.32
CA GLU A 152 -20.42 -0.05 -7.00
C GLU A 152 -19.62 0.83 -6.01
N SER A 153 -18.56 1.47 -6.48
CA SER A 153 -17.62 2.24 -5.67
C SER A 153 -18.15 3.63 -5.28
N LEU A 154 -18.87 4.30 -6.18
CA LEU A 154 -19.35 5.67 -6.01
C LEU A 154 -20.25 5.86 -4.78
N PRO A 155 -21.28 5.03 -4.52
CA PRO A 155 -22.13 5.20 -3.32
C PRO A 155 -21.35 5.06 -2.01
N ILE A 156 -20.33 4.19 -1.99
CA ILE A 156 -19.47 3.98 -0.82
C ILE A 156 -18.61 5.22 -0.58
N ALA A 157 -17.99 5.77 -1.63
CA ALA A 157 -17.22 7.01 -1.51
C ALA A 157 -18.10 8.17 -1.03
N GLN A 158 -19.33 8.30 -1.54
CA GLN A 158 -20.29 9.34 -1.12
C GLN A 158 -20.69 9.21 0.35
N SER A 159 -20.81 7.99 0.88
CA SER A 159 -21.16 7.72 2.28
C SER A 159 -19.98 7.69 3.25
N ALA A 160 -18.75 7.80 2.75
CA ALA A 160 -17.55 7.81 3.58
C ALA A 160 -17.46 9.06 4.46
N THR A 161 -16.99 8.88 5.70
CA THR A 161 -16.72 9.95 6.66
C THR A 161 -15.29 9.80 7.19
N LEU A 162 -14.71 10.90 7.67
CA LEU A 162 -13.36 10.87 8.25
C LEU A 162 -13.27 9.86 9.41
N ASN A 163 -14.30 9.77 10.24
CA ASN A 163 -14.35 8.82 11.35
C ASN A 163 -14.31 7.35 10.87
N LYS A 164 -15.05 7.02 9.81
CA LYS A 164 -15.00 5.67 9.21
C LYS A 164 -13.61 5.33 8.66
N ILE A 165 -12.91 6.31 8.09
CA ILE A 165 -11.55 6.09 7.57
C ILE A 165 -10.54 5.96 8.71
N LYS A 166 -10.70 6.70 9.82
CA LYS A 166 -9.88 6.52 11.03
C LYS A 166 -10.10 5.15 11.66
N GLU A 167 -11.35 4.69 11.77
CA GLU A 167 -11.67 3.37 12.25
C GLU A 167 -11.10 2.27 11.34
N TYR A 168 -11.19 2.46 10.02
CA TYR A 168 -10.56 1.58 9.04
C TYR A 168 -9.04 1.50 9.26
N ALA A 169 -8.35 2.63 9.43
CA ALA A 169 -6.91 2.69 9.67
C ALA A 169 -6.48 1.93 10.94
N GLN A 170 -7.25 2.01 12.00
CA GLN A 170 -6.99 1.31 13.27
C GLN A 170 -7.11 -0.22 13.15
N ASN A 171 -7.91 -0.71 12.22
CA ASN A 171 -8.24 -2.13 12.12
C ASN A 171 -7.58 -2.85 10.94
N ILE A 172 -7.16 -2.12 9.91
CA ILE A 172 -6.73 -2.72 8.65
C ILE A 172 -5.45 -3.56 8.79
N TYR A 173 -4.62 -3.25 9.76
CA TYR A 173 -3.36 -3.96 10.03
C TYR A 173 -3.46 -5.03 11.11
N ASN A 174 -4.67 -5.35 11.62
CA ASN A 174 -4.83 -6.37 12.67
C ASN A 174 -4.26 -7.74 12.29
N LYS A 175 -4.28 -8.07 11.00
CA LYS A 175 -3.69 -9.30 10.46
C LYS A 175 -2.97 -8.99 9.15
N THR A 176 -1.69 -9.31 9.05
CA THR A 176 -0.91 -9.07 7.84
C THR A 176 0.11 -10.18 7.55
N PHE A 177 0.48 -10.28 6.27
CA PHE A 177 1.72 -10.90 5.83
C PHE A 177 2.59 -9.83 5.18
N VAL A 178 3.87 -9.74 5.56
CA VAL A 178 4.75 -8.68 5.06
C VAL A 178 5.90 -9.25 4.27
N GLU A 179 6.08 -8.77 3.04
CA GLU A 179 7.27 -8.98 2.25
C GLU A 179 8.12 -7.70 2.29
N ALA A 180 9.28 -7.78 2.94
CA ALA A 180 10.23 -6.68 3.04
C ALA A 180 11.41 -6.89 2.10
N PHE A 181 11.77 -5.85 1.37
CA PHE A 181 12.95 -5.78 0.53
C PHE A 181 13.78 -4.57 0.94
N ILE A 182 14.96 -4.80 1.50
CA ILE A 182 15.85 -3.76 1.98
C ILE A 182 17.21 -3.92 1.29
N TYR A 183 17.65 -2.83 0.64
CA TYR A 183 18.88 -2.84 -0.13
C TYR A 183 19.65 -1.54 0.05
N GLY A 184 20.98 -1.61 0.06
CA GLY A 184 21.89 -0.46 0.13
C GLY A 184 22.79 -0.52 1.33
N ASP A 185 23.18 0.65 1.85
CA ASP A 185 24.09 0.78 3.00
C ASP A 185 23.32 0.62 4.33
N PHE A 186 22.80 -0.58 4.54
CA PHE A 186 22.17 -0.99 5.80
C PHE A 186 22.89 -2.22 6.35
N THR A 187 22.75 -2.45 7.64
CA THR A 187 23.12 -3.72 8.24
C THR A 187 21.93 -4.69 8.26
N GLU A 188 22.21 -5.99 8.35
CA GLU A 188 21.18 -6.99 8.54
C GLU A 188 20.33 -6.73 9.80
N SER A 189 20.97 -6.24 10.88
CA SER A 189 20.29 -5.87 12.12
C SER A 189 19.29 -4.74 11.92
N VAL A 190 19.67 -3.68 11.20
CA VAL A 190 18.76 -2.55 10.87
C VAL A 190 17.60 -3.04 10.02
N SER A 191 17.85 -3.96 9.08
CA SER A 191 16.80 -4.51 8.23
C SER A 191 15.77 -5.34 9.01
N LYS A 192 16.22 -6.15 9.96
CA LYS A 192 15.35 -6.89 10.89
C LYS A 192 14.57 -5.94 11.80
N GLU A 193 15.22 -4.89 12.31
CA GLU A 193 14.54 -3.89 13.16
C GLU A 193 13.50 -3.08 12.39
N ALA A 194 13.73 -2.74 11.13
CA ALA A 194 12.72 -2.09 10.30
C ALA A 194 11.42 -2.91 10.22
N LEU A 195 11.54 -4.22 10.05
CA LEU A 195 10.38 -5.11 10.04
C LEU A 195 9.72 -5.24 11.41
N ASN A 196 10.51 -5.28 12.50
CA ASN A 196 10.00 -5.29 13.87
C ASN A 196 9.29 -3.97 14.23
N SER A 197 9.79 -2.83 13.75
CA SER A 197 9.14 -1.52 13.92
C SER A 197 7.75 -1.51 13.29
N PHE A 198 7.57 -2.08 12.09
CA PHE A 198 6.24 -2.23 11.50
C PHE A 198 5.30 -3.03 12.40
N LYS A 199 5.74 -4.17 12.92
CA LYS A 199 4.92 -5.01 13.81
C LYS A 199 4.54 -4.27 15.09
N ARG A 200 5.50 -3.55 15.68
CA ARG A 200 5.30 -2.79 16.92
C ARG A 200 4.29 -1.65 16.72
N GLU A 201 4.43 -0.87 15.65
CA GLU A 201 3.55 0.26 15.36
C GLU A 201 2.13 -0.18 15.01
N THR A 202 1.97 -1.27 14.26
CA THR A 202 0.66 -1.72 13.79
C THR A 202 -0.02 -2.69 14.75
N GLY A 203 0.71 -3.31 15.68
CA GLY A 203 0.18 -4.37 16.55
C GLY A 203 -0.29 -5.61 15.81
N THR A 204 0.16 -5.81 14.57
CA THR A 204 -0.35 -6.84 13.68
C THR A 204 -0.14 -8.27 14.19
N THR A 205 -1.10 -9.13 13.95
CA THR A 205 -0.97 -10.58 14.08
C THR A 205 -0.54 -11.19 12.74
N ALA A 206 0.49 -12.02 12.78
CA ALA A 206 1.02 -12.68 11.60
C ALA A 206 0.07 -13.73 11.02
N ILE A 207 -0.24 -13.63 9.71
CA ILE A 207 -0.96 -14.66 8.96
C ILE A 207 0.00 -15.45 8.05
N SER A 208 -0.44 -16.58 7.52
CA SER A 208 0.31 -17.30 6.48
C SER A 208 0.23 -16.59 5.13
N ARG A 209 1.15 -16.89 4.20
CA ARG A 209 1.07 -16.35 2.84
C ARG A 209 -0.19 -16.85 2.11
N GLU A 210 -0.66 -18.05 2.46
CA GLU A 210 -1.86 -18.66 1.89
C GLU A 210 -3.16 -17.97 2.35
N ASP A 211 -3.17 -17.40 3.57
CA ASP A 211 -4.32 -16.65 4.12
C ASP A 211 -4.33 -15.20 3.61
N ALA A 212 -3.20 -14.71 3.14
CA ALA A 212 -3.11 -13.39 2.54
C ALA A 212 -3.75 -13.39 1.14
N PHE A 213 -4.31 -12.24 0.76
CA PHE A 213 -4.91 -12.07 -0.54
C PHE A 213 -3.86 -12.22 -1.65
N ASP A 214 -4.28 -12.84 -2.75
CA ASP A 214 -3.48 -13.02 -3.95
C ASP A 214 -4.32 -12.69 -5.18
N ILE A 215 -3.74 -11.91 -6.09
CA ILE A 215 -4.42 -11.57 -7.34
C ILE A 215 -4.41 -12.81 -8.22
N LYS A 216 -5.61 -13.27 -8.59
CA LYS A 216 -5.78 -14.38 -9.53
C LYS A 216 -6.24 -13.84 -10.87
N TYR A 217 -5.51 -14.20 -11.89
CA TYR A 217 -5.90 -13.90 -13.27
C TYR A 217 -6.51 -15.14 -13.92
N LEU A 218 -7.56 -14.92 -14.70
CA LEU A 218 -8.15 -16.00 -15.50
C LEU A 218 -7.14 -16.36 -16.60
N VAL A 219 -6.58 -17.56 -16.52
CA VAL A 219 -5.72 -18.09 -17.57
C VAL A 219 -6.61 -18.61 -18.69
N GLN A 220 -6.46 -18.09 -19.90
CA GLN A 220 -7.16 -18.64 -21.06
C GLN A 220 -6.78 -20.12 -21.24
N PRO A 221 -7.74 -21.02 -21.44
CA PRO A 221 -7.44 -22.40 -21.81
C PRO A 221 -6.63 -22.39 -23.10
N ASN A 222 -5.69 -23.33 -23.21
CA ASN A 222 -4.84 -23.48 -24.38
C ASN A 222 -5.74 -23.54 -25.65
N PRO A 223 -5.46 -22.80 -26.73
CA PRO A 223 -6.28 -22.81 -27.95
C PRO A 223 -6.53 -24.21 -28.53
N GLU A 224 -5.65 -25.17 -28.24
CA GLU A 224 -5.81 -26.59 -28.61
C GLU A 224 -6.94 -27.31 -27.85
N SER A 225 -7.45 -26.74 -26.75
CA SER A 225 -8.59 -27.29 -25.99
C SER A 225 -9.95 -26.77 -26.45
N LEU A 226 -9.98 -25.92 -27.48
CA LEU A 226 -11.21 -25.33 -28.05
C LEU A 226 -11.61 -25.97 -29.40
N GLN A 227 -11.06 -27.16 -29.74
CA GLN A 227 -11.46 -27.96 -30.90
C GLN A 227 -12.57 -28.94 -30.58
#